data_8093a65cd026dfcbc707ef3230737a5d
#
_entry.id   8093a65cd026dfcbc707ef3230737a5d
#
_cell.length_a   1.000
_cell.length_b   1.000
_cell.length_c   1.000
_cell.angle_alpha   90.00
_cell.angle_beta   90.00
_cell.angle_gamma   90.00
#
_symmetry.space_group_name_H-M   'P 1'
#
loop_
_entity.id
_entity.type
_entity.pdbx_description
1 polymer ?
#
loop_
_entity_poly.entity_id
_entity_poly.type
_entity_poly.pdbx_seq_one_letter_code
_entity_poly.pdbx_strand_id
1 'polypeptide(L)'
;SDSLTKLYYNESVFRMSDSSMDYKEIKQTGVEVLGKVDDYLVAEVLMLAAKSLKTIDKDFVLSISHMAFIPSLLAELEIGENAKKDIVEFVKGKNTHDLRSLCEKCGVCQEKTDLLTKLASINGKLDDVIPVLSSLACNEEMKKACDELKFIASSLKKSILSDRMFIDLSVLNNTEYYNGIIFQGYVEKAPSAVLSGGRYDKLAGKLRENTQAIGFAVYLDNLNFYYKKKREFDSDILIIFDSSMKSE
;
A
#
# COMPACT_ATOMS: atom_id res chain seq x y z
N SER A 1 1.62 30.15 0.74
CA SER A 1 3.02 29.87 1.08
C SER A 1 3.34 28.45 0.66
N ASP A 2 4.39 28.27 -0.11
CA ASP A 2 4.89 26.96 -0.61
C ASP A 2 5.64 26.16 0.48
N SER A 3 5.20 26.27 1.74
CA SER A 3 5.89 25.60 2.83
C SER A 3 5.57 24.11 2.84
N LEU A 4 6.61 23.28 2.72
CA LEU A 4 6.54 21.86 2.97
C LEU A 4 6.25 21.62 4.46
N THR A 5 5.24 20.84 4.76
CA THR A 5 4.86 20.47 6.12
C THR A 5 5.00 18.96 6.29
N LYS A 6 5.77 18.51 7.29
CA LYS A 6 5.88 17.10 7.68
C LYS A 6 5.22 16.93 9.03
N LEU A 7 4.26 16.03 9.11
CA LEU A 7 3.48 15.70 10.31
C LEU A 7 3.67 14.24 10.67
N TYR A 8 3.66 13.96 11.95
CA TYR A 8 3.48 12.59 12.44
C TYR A 8 2.31 12.57 13.44
N TYR A 9 1.68 11.42 13.55
CA TYR A 9 0.57 11.22 14.47
C TYR A 9 0.59 9.81 15.08
N ASN A 10 -0.03 9.69 16.24
CA ASN A 10 -0.29 8.42 16.91
C ASN A 10 -1.67 8.53 17.55
N GLU A 11 -2.69 8.03 16.85
CA GLU A 11 -4.08 8.34 17.15
C GLU A 11 -4.99 7.11 16.96
N SER A 12 -6.15 7.16 17.60
CA SER A 12 -7.27 6.26 17.33
C SER A 12 -8.18 6.89 16.29
N VAL A 13 -8.44 6.18 15.20
CA VAL A 13 -9.42 6.59 14.19
C VAL A 13 -10.60 5.63 14.19
N PHE A 14 -11.78 6.14 13.91
CA PHE A 14 -13.01 5.35 13.86
C PHE A 14 -13.43 5.17 12.42
N ARG A 15 -13.59 3.92 12.00
CA ARG A 15 -14.08 3.58 10.66
C ARG A 15 -15.30 2.68 10.77
N MET A 16 -16.30 2.93 9.93
CA MET A 16 -17.44 2.04 9.79
C MET A 16 -16.98 0.73 9.16
N SER A 17 -17.36 -0.38 9.76
CA SER A 17 -17.09 -1.72 9.22
C SER A 17 -18.09 -2.04 8.13
N ASP A 18 -17.61 -2.46 6.96
CA ASP A 18 -18.46 -2.84 5.83
C ASP A 18 -19.39 -4.03 6.14
N SER A 19 -19.03 -4.85 7.14
CA SER A 19 -19.76 -6.08 7.49
C SER A 19 -20.78 -5.93 8.62
N SER A 20 -20.60 -4.98 9.55
CA SER A 20 -21.43 -4.89 10.77
C SER A 20 -22.15 -3.55 10.97
N MET A 21 -21.91 -2.55 10.12
CA MET A 21 -22.33 -1.15 10.28
C MET A 21 -21.89 -0.51 11.62
N ASP A 22 -21.04 -1.17 12.39
CA ASP A 22 -20.48 -0.65 13.63
C ASP A 22 -19.20 0.15 13.38
N TYR A 23 -18.97 1.16 14.22
CA TYR A 23 -17.71 1.89 14.21
C TYR A 23 -16.62 1.07 14.90
N LYS A 24 -15.58 0.73 14.16
CA LYS A 24 -14.38 0.09 14.68
C LYS A 24 -13.33 1.15 14.99
N GLU A 25 -12.85 1.18 16.22
CA GLU A 25 -11.66 1.94 16.60
C GLU A 25 -10.43 1.24 16.01
N ILE A 26 -9.58 1.99 15.35
CA ILE A 26 -8.32 1.52 14.76
C ILE A 26 -7.20 2.41 15.29
N LYS A 27 -6.24 1.81 16.00
CA LYS A 27 -5.04 2.50 16.47
C LYS A 27 -4.01 2.53 15.36
N GLN A 28 -3.59 3.71 15.00
CA GLN A 28 -2.59 3.90 13.94
C GLN A 28 -1.58 4.98 14.29
N THR A 29 -0.35 4.80 13.82
CA THR A 29 0.68 5.83 13.82
C THR A 29 1.12 6.07 12.39
N GLY A 30 1.44 7.30 12.03
CA GLY A 30 1.75 7.61 10.64
C GLY A 30 2.52 8.90 10.46
N VAL A 31 2.87 9.13 9.21
CA VAL A 31 3.56 10.34 8.73
C VAL A 31 2.85 10.84 7.50
N GLU A 32 2.63 12.16 7.46
CA GLU A 32 2.07 12.87 6.32
C GLU A 32 2.99 14.02 5.91
N VAL A 33 3.23 14.13 4.61
CA VAL A 33 3.99 15.22 4.01
C VAL A 33 3.07 15.97 3.06
N LEU A 34 2.88 17.27 3.32
CA LEU A 34 2.00 18.15 2.56
C LEU A 34 2.80 19.32 1.99
N GLY A 35 2.52 19.70 0.75
CA GLY A 35 3.18 20.78 0.03
C GLY A 35 3.57 20.34 -1.36
N LYS A 36 4.74 20.74 -1.85
CA LYS A 36 5.27 20.27 -3.13
C LYS A 36 6.01 18.96 -2.92
N VAL A 37 5.48 17.85 -3.47
CA VAL A 37 6.06 16.51 -3.37
C VAL A 37 6.86 16.21 -4.63
N ASP A 38 8.17 16.11 -4.48
CA ASP A 38 9.10 15.67 -5.52
C ASP A 38 9.54 14.21 -5.30
N ASP A 39 10.28 13.67 -6.27
CA ASP A 39 10.72 12.26 -6.24
C ASP A 39 11.67 11.97 -5.05
N TYR A 40 12.41 12.98 -4.57
CA TYR A 40 13.25 12.85 -3.38
C TYR A 40 12.40 12.63 -2.12
N LEU A 41 11.32 13.38 -1.95
CA LEU A 41 10.39 13.21 -0.84
C LEU A 41 9.67 11.86 -0.90
N VAL A 42 9.33 11.39 -2.10
CA VAL A 42 8.77 10.04 -2.29
C VAL A 42 9.77 8.99 -1.79
N ALA A 43 11.04 9.07 -2.20
CA ALA A 43 12.08 8.15 -1.74
C ALA A 43 12.29 8.24 -0.22
N GLU A 44 12.26 9.46 0.38
CA GLU A 44 12.37 9.67 1.83
C GLU A 44 11.23 8.98 2.58
N VAL A 45 9.98 9.13 2.12
CA VAL A 45 8.80 8.52 2.76
C VAL A 45 8.86 6.99 2.65
N LEU A 46 9.26 6.44 1.50
CA LEU A 46 9.46 4.99 1.35
C LEU A 46 10.54 4.45 2.27
N MET A 47 11.66 5.19 2.40
CA MET A 47 12.72 4.83 3.34
C MET A 47 12.23 4.84 4.79
N LEU A 48 11.43 5.84 5.16
CA LEU A 48 10.85 5.94 6.50
C LEU A 48 9.86 4.80 6.76
N ALA A 49 9.02 4.46 5.78
CA ALA A 49 8.12 3.31 5.86
C ALA A 49 8.90 2.00 6.07
N ALA A 50 9.96 1.77 5.29
CA ALA A 50 10.82 0.59 5.45
C ALA A 50 11.55 0.55 6.81
N LYS A 51 12.00 1.69 7.32
CA LYS A 51 12.58 1.79 8.67
C LYS A 51 11.55 1.47 9.75
N SER A 52 10.32 1.96 9.59
CA SER A 52 9.22 1.65 10.52
C SER A 52 8.92 0.16 10.54
N LEU A 53 8.82 -0.49 9.37
CA LEU A 53 8.64 -1.93 9.29
C LEU A 53 9.80 -2.70 9.93
N LYS A 54 11.04 -2.28 9.70
CA LYS A 54 12.23 -2.91 10.29
C LYS A 54 12.22 -2.86 11.82
N THR A 55 11.62 -1.84 12.45
CA THR A 55 11.47 -1.79 13.91
C THR A 55 10.47 -2.81 14.43
N ILE A 56 9.52 -3.24 13.59
CA ILE A 56 8.52 -4.25 13.92
C ILE A 56 9.12 -5.64 13.72
N ASP A 57 9.65 -5.89 12.52
CA ASP A 57 10.31 -7.16 12.17
C ASP A 57 11.44 -6.91 11.15
N LYS A 58 12.55 -7.64 11.35
CA LYS A 58 13.68 -7.63 10.39
C LYS A 58 13.29 -8.27 9.05
N ASP A 59 12.34 -9.21 9.05
CA ASP A 59 11.87 -9.98 7.90
C ASP A 59 10.56 -9.38 7.35
N PHE A 60 10.61 -8.09 7.03
CA PHE A 60 9.50 -7.37 6.42
C PHE A 60 9.61 -7.36 4.88
N VAL A 61 8.49 -7.04 4.23
CA VAL A 61 8.40 -6.73 2.80
C VAL A 61 7.65 -5.41 2.63
N LEU A 62 8.17 -4.52 1.79
CA LEU A 62 7.50 -3.31 1.33
C LEU A 62 7.17 -3.47 -0.15
N SER A 63 5.89 -3.72 -0.45
CA SER A 63 5.37 -3.83 -1.82
C SER A 63 4.98 -2.46 -2.34
N ILE A 64 5.49 -2.09 -3.49
CA ILE A 64 5.31 -0.79 -4.13
C ILE A 64 4.56 -0.99 -5.44
N SER A 65 3.58 -0.15 -5.71
CA SER A 65 2.84 -0.06 -6.96
C SER A 65 2.75 1.39 -7.42
N HIS A 66 2.27 1.60 -8.64
CA HIS A 66 2.07 2.95 -9.17
C HIS A 66 0.79 3.02 -9.99
N MET A 67 -0.04 4.04 -9.71
CA MET A 67 -1.36 4.22 -10.31
C MET A 67 -1.33 4.54 -11.82
N ALA A 68 -0.17 4.88 -12.37
CA ALA A 68 -0.02 5.14 -13.80
C ALA A 68 -0.02 3.86 -14.66
N PHE A 69 0.05 2.66 -14.11
CA PHE A 69 0.04 1.43 -14.92
C PHE A 69 -1.39 0.91 -15.14
N ILE A 70 -1.93 0.15 -14.20
CA ILE A 70 -3.25 -0.48 -14.38
C ILE A 70 -4.37 0.56 -14.51
N PRO A 71 -4.53 1.56 -13.61
CA PRO A 71 -5.60 2.52 -13.72
C PRO A 71 -5.58 3.38 -14.98
N SER A 72 -4.40 3.82 -15.46
CA SER A 72 -4.33 4.60 -16.69
C SER A 72 -4.76 3.78 -17.91
N LEU A 73 -4.34 2.50 -17.96
CA LEU A 73 -4.73 1.61 -19.03
C LEU A 73 -6.24 1.32 -19.01
N LEU A 74 -6.83 1.13 -17.82
CA LEU A 74 -8.28 0.97 -17.67
C LEU A 74 -9.06 2.22 -18.10
N ALA A 75 -8.51 3.41 -17.89
CA ALA A 75 -9.15 4.66 -18.34
C ALA A 75 -9.25 4.75 -19.87
N GLU A 76 -8.33 4.11 -20.61
CA GLU A 76 -8.32 4.06 -22.07
C GLU A 76 -9.25 2.98 -22.64
N LEU A 77 -9.85 2.13 -21.79
CA LEU A 77 -10.77 1.09 -22.25
C LEU A 77 -12.20 1.62 -22.32
N GLU A 78 -12.85 1.42 -23.46
CA GLU A 78 -14.28 1.73 -23.69
C GLU A 78 -15.16 0.59 -23.15
N ILE A 79 -15.07 0.29 -21.87
CA ILE A 79 -15.86 -0.74 -21.17
C ILE A 79 -16.59 -0.14 -19.98
N GLY A 80 -17.68 -0.80 -19.55
CA GLY A 80 -18.49 -0.32 -18.43
C GLY A 80 -17.72 -0.29 -17.11
N GLU A 81 -18.11 0.63 -16.22
CA GLU A 81 -17.43 0.82 -14.92
C GLU A 81 -17.44 -0.43 -14.02
N ASN A 82 -18.49 -1.27 -14.11
CA ASN A 82 -18.52 -2.54 -13.38
C ASN A 82 -17.43 -3.50 -13.89
N ALA A 83 -17.24 -3.60 -15.20
CA ALA A 83 -16.18 -4.42 -15.77
C ALA A 83 -14.78 -3.91 -15.36
N LYS A 84 -14.57 -2.58 -15.30
CA LYS A 84 -13.32 -2.01 -14.79
C LYS A 84 -13.07 -2.39 -13.33
N LYS A 85 -14.10 -2.36 -12.48
CA LYS A 85 -14.00 -2.80 -11.07
C LYS A 85 -13.65 -4.28 -10.97
N ASP A 86 -14.30 -5.13 -11.75
CA ASP A 86 -14.02 -6.57 -11.77
C ASP A 86 -12.57 -6.85 -12.23
N ILE A 87 -12.07 -6.12 -13.24
CA ILE A 87 -10.67 -6.22 -13.69
C ILE A 87 -9.72 -5.83 -12.53
N VAL A 88 -10.01 -4.76 -11.80
CA VAL A 88 -9.20 -4.36 -10.63
C VAL A 88 -9.17 -5.47 -9.59
N GLU A 89 -10.31 -6.10 -9.29
CA GLU A 89 -10.35 -7.21 -8.34
C GLU A 89 -9.58 -8.44 -8.84
N PHE A 90 -9.66 -8.76 -10.13
CA PHE A 90 -8.84 -9.84 -10.72
C PHE A 90 -7.35 -9.53 -10.66
N VAL A 91 -6.95 -8.27 -10.90
CA VAL A 91 -5.55 -7.84 -10.73
C VAL A 91 -5.10 -7.99 -9.29
N LYS A 92 -5.87 -7.51 -8.31
CA LYS A 92 -5.57 -7.68 -6.87
C LYS A 92 -5.42 -9.14 -6.48
N GLY A 93 -6.29 -10.00 -7.00
CA GLY A 93 -6.23 -11.45 -6.78
C GLY A 93 -5.20 -12.18 -7.63
N LYS A 94 -4.47 -11.48 -8.51
CA LYS A 94 -3.54 -12.07 -9.52
C LYS A 94 -4.21 -13.14 -10.39
N ASN A 95 -5.53 -13.00 -10.59
CA ASN A 95 -6.33 -13.93 -11.38
C ASN A 95 -6.33 -13.54 -12.86
N THR A 96 -5.23 -13.85 -13.53
CA THR A 96 -5.01 -13.51 -14.94
C THR A 96 -5.92 -14.27 -15.89
N HIS A 97 -6.44 -15.43 -15.48
CA HIS A 97 -7.38 -16.22 -16.30
C HIS A 97 -8.72 -15.51 -16.45
N ASP A 98 -9.35 -15.13 -15.34
CA ASP A 98 -10.64 -14.46 -15.35
C ASP A 98 -10.53 -13.04 -15.88
N LEU A 99 -9.39 -12.35 -15.63
CA LEU A 99 -9.08 -11.07 -16.24
C LEU A 99 -9.12 -11.16 -17.76
N ARG A 100 -8.43 -12.13 -18.36
CA ARG A 100 -8.41 -12.36 -19.82
C ARG A 100 -9.80 -12.66 -20.34
N SER A 101 -10.52 -13.58 -19.71
CA SER A 101 -11.89 -13.97 -20.09
C SER A 101 -12.85 -12.76 -20.07
N LEU A 102 -12.74 -11.89 -19.06
CA LEU A 102 -13.56 -10.68 -18.98
C LEU A 102 -13.21 -9.68 -20.07
N CYS A 103 -11.93 -9.44 -20.33
CA CYS A 103 -11.49 -8.56 -21.40
C CYS A 103 -12.03 -9.02 -22.77
N GLU A 104 -11.96 -10.31 -23.07
CA GLU A 104 -12.50 -10.91 -24.30
C GLU A 104 -14.02 -10.71 -24.40
N LYS A 105 -14.77 -10.96 -23.32
CA LYS A 105 -16.24 -10.74 -23.27
C LYS A 105 -16.61 -9.28 -23.47
N CYS A 106 -15.77 -8.34 -23.01
CA CYS A 106 -15.98 -6.91 -23.18
C CYS A 106 -15.48 -6.37 -24.52
N GLY A 107 -14.92 -7.22 -25.41
CA GLY A 107 -14.41 -6.81 -26.72
C GLY A 107 -13.10 -6.01 -26.65
N VAL A 108 -12.33 -6.12 -25.56
CA VAL A 108 -11.00 -5.50 -25.44
C VAL A 108 -10.06 -6.18 -26.43
N CYS A 109 -9.31 -5.40 -27.19
CA CYS A 109 -8.36 -5.95 -28.16
C CYS A 109 -7.27 -6.79 -27.50
N GLN A 110 -6.75 -7.77 -28.25
CA GLN A 110 -5.77 -8.73 -27.75
C GLN A 110 -4.50 -8.06 -27.17
N GLU A 111 -4.02 -7.01 -27.83
CA GLU A 111 -2.83 -6.27 -27.38
C GLU A 111 -3.00 -5.67 -25.98
N LYS A 112 -4.14 -4.98 -25.72
CA LYS A 112 -4.45 -4.41 -24.41
C LYS A 112 -4.71 -5.50 -23.34
N THR A 113 -5.37 -6.60 -23.74
CA THR A 113 -5.59 -7.76 -22.87
C THR A 113 -4.27 -8.40 -22.43
N ASP A 114 -3.34 -8.60 -23.37
CA ASP A 114 -2.01 -9.15 -23.08
C ASP A 114 -1.19 -8.21 -22.20
N LEU A 115 -1.25 -6.90 -22.46
CA LEU A 115 -0.57 -5.90 -21.64
C LEU A 115 -1.11 -5.90 -20.20
N LEU A 116 -2.44 -5.86 -20.01
CA LEU A 116 -3.07 -5.92 -18.68
C LEU A 116 -2.67 -7.21 -17.93
N THR A 117 -2.70 -8.34 -18.63
CA THR A 117 -2.33 -9.64 -18.05
C THR A 117 -0.86 -9.67 -17.61
N LYS A 118 0.04 -9.12 -18.44
CA LYS A 118 1.46 -8.99 -18.09
C LYS A 118 1.65 -8.09 -16.89
N LEU A 119 1.04 -6.90 -16.88
CA LEU A 119 1.14 -5.95 -15.77
C LEU A 119 0.60 -6.55 -14.46
N ALA A 120 -0.54 -7.26 -14.50
CA ALA A 120 -1.12 -7.92 -13.34
C ALA A 120 -0.21 -9.01 -12.74
N SER A 121 0.68 -9.59 -13.54
CA SER A 121 1.62 -10.64 -13.11
C SER A 121 2.95 -10.09 -12.60
N ILE A 122 3.19 -8.77 -12.72
CA ILE A 122 4.48 -8.18 -12.34
C ILE A 122 4.63 -8.17 -10.82
N ASN A 123 5.67 -8.86 -10.37
CA ASN A 123 6.14 -8.86 -9.00
C ASN A 123 7.65 -9.17 -8.99
N GLY A 124 8.43 -8.38 -8.27
CA GLY A 124 9.87 -8.61 -8.14
C GLY A 124 10.64 -7.43 -7.56
N LYS A 125 11.95 -7.56 -7.44
CA LYS A 125 12.83 -6.50 -6.97
C LYS A 125 12.80 -5.30 -7.91
N LEU A 126 13.02 -4.10 -7.37
CA LEU A 126 12.98 -2.85 -8.13
C LEU A 126 13.89 -2.91 -9.36
N ASP A 127 15.16 -3.29 -9.16
CA ASP A 127 16.18 -3.31 -10.23
C ASP A 127 15.83 -4.29 -11.36
N ASP A 128 15.13 -5.39 -11.05
CA ASP A 128 14.75 -6.41 -12.04
C ASP A 128 13.48 -6.02 -12.81
N VAL A 129 12.53 -5.39 -12.12
CA VAL A 129 11.19 -5.11 -12.67
C VAL A 129 11.13 -3.79 -13.44
N ILE A 130 11.86 -2.75 -13.03
CA ILE A 130 11.83 -1.44 -13.70
C ILE A 130 12.18 -1.50 -15.19
N PRO A 131 13.20 -2.27 -15.65
CA PRO A 131 13.45 -2.44 -17.08
C PRO A 131 12.28 -3.07 -17.83
N VAL A 132 11.59 -4.05 -17.21
CA VAL A 132 10.41 -4.70 -17.79
C VAL A 132 9.27 -3.71 -17.91
N LEU A 133 8.96 -2.93 -16.85
CA LEU A 133 7.94 -1.87 -16.90
C LEU A 133 8.25 -0.83 -17.97
N SER A 134 9.51 -0.43 -18.11
CA SER A 134 9.94 0.52 -19.15
C SER A 134 9.68 -0.01 -20.57
N SER A 135 9.80 -1.32 -20.79
CA SER A 135 9.50 -1.94 -22.09
C SER A 135 7.99 -2.07 -22.36
N LEU A 136 7.16 -2.07 -21.31
CA LEU A 136 5.71 -2.19 -21.42
C LEU A 136 4.99 -0.83 -21.39
N ALA A 137 5.69 0.26 -21.10
CA ALA A 137 5.12 1.60 -21.01
C ALA A 137 4.63 2.09 -22.38
N CYS A 138 3.30 2.10 -22.56
CA CYS A 138 2.66 2.44 -23.84
C CYS A 138 2.19 3.91 -23.92
N ASN A 139 2.14 4.63 -22.80
CA ASN A 139 1.72 6.03 -22.75
C ASN A 139 2.68 6.89 -21.89
N GLU A 140 2.49 8.22 -21.97
CA GLU A 140 3.36 9.17 -21.27
C GLU A 140 3.27 9.09 -19.73
N GLU A 141 2.12 8.69 -19.18
CA GLU A 141 1.95 8.52 -17.75
C GLU A 141 2.78 7.33 -17.24
N MET A 142 2.76 6.22 -17.95
CA MET A 142 3.59 5.04 -17.63
C MET A 142 5.07 5.34 -17.74
N LYS A 143 5.50 6.10 -18.77
CA LYS A 143 6.91 6.51 -18.94
C LYS A 143 7.38 7.35 -17.75
N LYS A 144 6.60 8.37 -17.37
CA LYS A 144 6.89 9.20 -16.17
C LYS A 144 6.98 8.37 -14.90
N ALA A 145 6.06 7.42 -14.71
CA ALA A 145 6.10 6.50 -13.57
C ALA A 145 7.36 5.63 -13.57
N CYS A 146 7.80 5.15 -14.75
CA CYS A 146 9.08 4.43 -14.85
C CYS A 146 10.27 5.30 -14.45
N ASP A 147 10.28 6.58 -14.82
CA ASP A 147 11.37 7.48 -14.48
C ASP A 147 11.37 7.82 -12.97
N GLU A 148 10.18 8.03 -12.36
CA GLU A 148 10.04 8.13 -10.91
C GLU A 148 10.56 6.89 -10.19
N LEU A 149 10.16 5.68 -10.63
CA LEU A 149 10.63 4.43 -10.05
C LEU A 149 12.14 4.23 -10.19
N LYS A 150 12.74 4.61 -11.34
CA LYS A 150 14.21 4.60 -11.54
C LYS A 150 14.91 5.52 -10.57
N PHE A 151 14.39 6.75 -10.39
CA PHE A 151 14.95 7.70 -9.44
C PHE A 151 14.90 7.14 -8.01
N ILE A 152 13.75 6.60 -7.60
CA ILE A 152 13.57 5.97 -6.30
C ILE A 152 14.58 4.82 -6.11
N ALA A 153 14.66 3.89 -7.05
CA ALA A 153 15.59 2.76 -6.99
C ALA A 153 17.04 3.24 -6.84
N SER A 154 17.45 4.23 -7.63
CA SER A 154 18.80 4.80 -7.55
C SER A 154 19.09 5.46 -6.21
N SER A 155 18.12 6.19 -5.64
CA SER A 155 18.22 6.87 -4.35
C SER A 155 18.32 5.89 -3.19
N LEU A 156 17.66 4.74 -3.30
CA LEU A 156 17.60 3.72 -2.26
C LEU A 156 18.70 2.65 -2.37
N LYS A 157 19.43 2.60 -3.48
CA LYS A 157 20.41 1.55 -3.81
C LYS A 157 21.52 1.34 -2.76
N LYS A 158 21.88 2.39 -2.02
CA LYS A 158 22.89 2.30 -0.94
C LYS A 158 22.32 1.83 0.39
N SER A 159 21.02 1.63 0.48
CA SER A 159 20.34 1.19 1.69
C SER A 159 20.19 -0.33 1.72
N ILE A 160 20.58 -0.96 2.83
CA ILE A 160 20.30 -2.39 3.07
C ILE A 160 18.78 -2.70 3.00
N LEU A 161 17.94 -1.68 3.18
CA LEU A 161 16.48 -1.84 3.15
C LEU A 161 15.93 -2.00 1.73
N SER A 162 16.68 -1.63 0.68
CA SER A 162 16.27 -1.80 -0.71
C SER A 162 16.02 -3.26 -1.08
N ASP A 163 16.73 -4.20 -0.47
CA ASP A 163 16.51 -5.64 -0.67
C ASP A 163 15.16 -6.16 -0.17
N ARG A 164 14.45 -5.37 0.64
CA ARG A 164 13.13 -5.66 1.19
C ARG A 164 12.01 -4.92 0.45
N MET A 165 12.34 -4.20 -0.62
CA MET A 165 11.39 -3.45 -1.43
C MET A 165 11.14 -4.16 -2.76
N PHE A 166 9.87 -4.35 -3.10
CA PHE A 166 9.43 -5.07 -4.29
C PHE A 166 8.40 -4.23 -5.04
N ILE A 167 8.42 -4.29 -6.36
CA ILE A 167 7.29 -3.81 -7.17
C ILE A 167 6.27 -4.92 -7.25
N ASP A 168 5.01 -4.58 -6.97
CA ASP A 168 3.86 -5.47 -7.12
C ASP A 168 2.66 -4.65 -7.59
N LEU A 169 2.34 -4.74 -8.87
CA LEU A 169 1.24 -3.97 -9.47
C LEU A 169 -0.15 -4.47 -9.06
N SER A 170 -0.26 -5.56 -8.30
CA SER A 170 -1.51 -5.99 -7.69
C SER A 170 -1.92 -5.17 -6.45
N VAL A 171 -1.00 -4.37 -5.91
CA VAL A 171 -1.30 -3.41 -4.85
C VAL A 171 -2.06 -2.22 -5.47
N LEU A 172 -3.40 -2.28 -5.42
CA LEU A 172 -4.33 -1.32 -6.03
C LEU A 172 -5.40 -0.85 -5.03
N ASN A 173 -4.99 -0.48 -3.82
CA ASN A 173 -5.94 -0.02 -2.82
C ASN A 173 -6.37 1.42 -3.07
N ASN A 174 -7.70 1.68 -2.91
CA ASN A 174 -8.28 3.03 -3.00
C ASN A 174 -7.83 3.84 -4.23
N THR A 175 -8.14 3.33 -5.42
CA THR A 175 -7.84 3.98 -6.70
C THR A 175 -8.45 5.39 -6.83
N GLU A 176 -9.48 5.71 -6.06
CA GLU A 176 -10.08 7.05 -5.99
C GLU A 176 -9.29 8.01 -5.10
N TYR A 177 -8.55 7.48 -4.13
CA TYR A 177 -7.80 8.25 -3.15
C TYR A 177 -6.38 8.56 -3.62
N TYR A 178 -5.66 7.55 -4.12
CA TYR A 178 -4.28 7.67 -4.55
C TYR A 178 -4.16 8.01 -6.04
N ASN A 179 -3.12 8.76 -6.42
CA ASN A 179 -2.89 9.21 -7.80
C ASN A 179 -1.46 9.06 -8.31
N GLY A 180 -0.59 8.43 -7.56
CA GLY A 180 0.81 8.21 -7.92
C GLY A 180 1.29 6.87 -7.35
N ILE A 181 2.43 6.90 -6.68
CA ILE A 181 2.97 5.75 -5.98
C ILE A 181 2.07 5.34 -4.82
N ILE A 182 1.90 4.03 -4.64
CA ILE A 182 1.24 3.41 -3.49
C ILE A 182 2.09 2.28 -2.96
N PHE A 183 1.99 1.99 -1.68
CA PHE A 183 2.79 0.93 -1.07
C PHE A 183 2.13 0.31 0.15
N GLN A 184 2.46 -0.95 0.40
CA GLN A 184 1.99 -1.72 1.55
C GLN A 184 3.15 -2.46 2.20
N GLY A 185 3.15 -2.47 3.52
CA GLY A 185 4.14 -3.15 4.33
C GLY A 185 3.58 -4.41 4.99
N TYR A 186 4.35 -5.48 4.90
CA TYR A 186 4.02 -6.79 5.46
C TYR A 186 5.11 -7.28 6.39
N VAL A 187 4.73 -8.02 7.41
CA VAL A 187 5.63 -8.75 8.31
C VAL A 187 5.16 -10.20 8.44
N GLU A 188 6.08 -11.14 8.66
CA GLU A 188 5.83 -12.57 8.51
C GLU A 188 4.61 -13.09 9.30
N LYS A 189 4.41 -12.61 10.52
CA LYS A 189 3.36 -13.13 11.42
C LYS A 189 2.02 -12.42 11.32
N ALA A 190 1.94 -11.32 10.58
CA ALA A 190 0.70 -10.58 10.44
C ALA A 190 -0.12 -11.15 9.26
N PRO A 191 -1.43 -11.37 9.45
CA PRO A 191 -2.28 -11.95 8.40
C PRO A 191 -2.60 -10.99 7.26
N SER A 192 -2.30 -9.70 7.43
CA SER A 192 -2.57 -8.63 6.48
C SER A 192 -1.49 -7.56 6.53
N ALA A 193 -1.54 -6.61 5.60
CA ALA A 193 -0.64 -5.46 5.61
C ALA A 193 -0.70 -4.73 6.96
N VAL A 194 0.46 -4.43 7.53
CA VAL A 194 0.61 -3.68 8.79
C VAL A 194 0.91 -2.21 8.54
N LEU A 195 1.23 -1.85 7.30
CA LEU A 195 1.49 -0.48 6.87
C LEU A 195 0.86 -0.28 5.49
N SER A 196 0.26 0.89 5.25
CA SER A 196 -0.21 1.30 3.94
C SER A 196 0.00 2.79 3.74
N GLY A 197 0.37 3.18 2.53
CA GLY A 197 0.61 4.57 2.19
C GLY A 197 0.65 4.81 0.68
N GLY A 198 0.85 6.09 0.31
CA GLY A 198 0.94 6.49 -1.08
C GLY A 198 0.77 8.00 -1.27
N ARG A 199 0.82 8.42 -2.52
CA ARG A 199 0.63 9.81 -2.95
C ARG A 199 -0.85 10.08 -3.23
N TYR A 200 -1.38 11.17 -2.67
CA TYR A 200 -2.83 11.50 -2.72
C TYR A 200 -3.10 12.99 -2.98
N ASP A 201 -2.48 13.54 -4.01
CA ASP A 201 -2.58 14.96 -4.40
C ASP A 201 -4.02 15.40 -4.65
N LYS A 202 -4.86 14.52 -5.26
CA LYS A 202 -6.27 14.84 -5.54
C LYS A 202 -7.07 15.14 -4.27
N LEU A 203 -6.82 14.40 -3.20
CA LEU A 203 -7.48 14.64 -1.92
C LEU A 203 -6.92 15.88 -1.24
N ALA A 204 -5.60 16.05 -1.20
CA ALA A 204 -4.95 17.21 -0.64
C ALA A 204 -5.39 18.49 -1.32
N GLY A 205 -5.53 18.46 -2.66
CA GLY A 205 -6.00 19.59 -3.47
C GLY A 205 -7.45 20.02 -3.18
N LYS A 206 -8.32 19.08 -2.70
CA LYS A 206 -9.68 19.43 -2.25
C LYS A 206 -9.67 20.20 -0.93
N LEU A 207 -8.69 19.98 -0.08
CA LEU A 207 -8.55 20.69 1.21
C LEU A 207 -7.86 22.04 1.02
N ARG A 208 -6.86 22.09 0.15
CA ARG A 208 -6.12 23.30 -0.18
C ARG A 208 -5.61 23.21 -1.61
N GLU A 209 -5.97 24.19 -2.44
CA GLU A 209 -5.53 24.27 -3.84
C GLU A 209 -4.00 24.15 -3.98
N ASN A 210 -3.55 23.48 -5.04
CA ASN A 210 -2.14 23.26 -5.37
C ASN A 210 -1.30 22.56 -4.29
N THR A 211 -1.95 21.83 -3.38
CA THR A 211 -1.25 21.01 -2.38
C THR A 211 -1.15 19.57 -2.86
N GLN A 212 0.05 19.03 -2.83
CA GLN A 212 0.34 17.61 -3.04
C GLN A 212 0.56 16.97 -1.68
N ALA A 213 0.37 15.65 -1.60
CA ALA A 213 0.58 14.93 -0.36
C ALA A 213 1.03 13.49 -0.58
N ILE A 214 1.90 13.03 0.31
CA ILE A 214 2.33 11.64 0.43
C ILE A 214 2.46 11.28 1.90
N GLY A 215 2.03 10.09 2.27
CA GLY A 215 2.16 9.63 3.65
C GLY A 215 1.87 8.15 3.80
N PHE A 216 1.95 7.67 5.03
CA PHE A 216 1.58 6.30 5.38
C PHE A 216 1.09 6.18 6.81
N ALA A 217 0.32 5.12 7.06
CA ALA A 217 -0.09 4.68 8.38
C ALA A 217 0.41 3.27 8.69
N VAL A 218 0.85 3.04 9.91
CA VAL A 218 1.07 1.71 10.51
C VAL A 218 -0.15 1.38 11.35
N TYR A 219 -0.76 0.23 11.11
CA TYR A 219 -1.97 -0.26 11.79
C TYR A 219 -1.57 -1.09 13.01
N LEU A 220 -1.61 -0.49 14.20
CA LEU A 220 -1.14 -1.13 15.42
C LEU A 220 -2.00 -2.36 15.81
N ASP A 221 -3.28 -2.34 15.48
CA ASP A 221 -4.18 -3.48 15.74
C ASP A 221 -3.79 -4.72 14.96
N ASN A 222 -3.23 -4.56 13.75
CA ASN A 222 -2.73 -5.67 12.95
C ASN A 222 -1.45 -6.30 13.55
N LEU A 223 -0.82 -5.66 14.54
CA LEU A 223 0.34 -6.15 15.27
C LEU A 223 0.00 -6.91 16.56
N ASN A 224 -1.29 -6.96 16.95
CA ASN A 224 -1.71 -7.62 18.19
C ASN A 224 -1.32 -9.09 18.24
N PHE A 225 -1.27 -9.79 17.09
CA PHE A 225 -0.79 -11.18 17.01
C PHE A 225 0.71 -11.30 17.21
N TYR A 226 1.44 -10.25 16.83
CA TYR A 226 2.90 -10.23 16.91
C TYR A 226 3.39 -10.15 18.35
N TYR A 227 2.69 -9.33 19.16
CA TYR A 227 3.04 -9.07 20.55
C TYR A 227 2.25 -9.89 21.56
N LYS A 228 1.34 -10.77 21.13
CA LYS A 228 0.73 -11.75 22.05
C LYS A 228 1.84 -12.66 22.60
N LYS A 229 2.29 -12.39 23.84
CA LYS A 229 3.03 -13.38 24.60
C LYS A 229 2.20 -14.67 24.63
N LYS A 230 2.78 -15.80 24.24
CA LYS A 230 2.21 -17.09 24.64
C LYS A 230 2.08 -17.03 26.15
N ARG A 231 0.85 -16.94 26.63
CA ARG A 231 0.63 -17.08 28.07
C ARG A 231 0.97 -18.53 28.38
N GLU A 232 1.98 -18.71 29.22
CA GLU A 232 2.39 -20.02 29.70
C GLU A 232 1.34 -20.58 30.67
N PHE A 233 0.55 -19.67 31.30
CA PHE A 233 -0.52 -19.94 32.25
C PHE A 233 -1.77 -19.13 31.88
N ASP A 234 -2.95 -19.62 32.26
CA ASP A 234 -4.23 -18.97 32.02
C ASP A 234 -4.39 -17.64 32.78
N SER A 235 -3.60 -17.45 33.85
CA SER A 235 -3.52 -16.21 34.62
C SER A 235 -2.11 -15.94 35.07
N ASP A 236 -1.74 -14.65 35.18
CA ASP A 236 -0.44 -14.20 35.67
C ASP A 236 -0.33 -14.34 37.21
N ILE A 237 -1.46 -14.29 37.91
CA ILE A 237 -1.56 -14.41 39.37
C ILE A 237 -2.80 -15.25 39.68
N LEU A 238 -2.62 -16.31 40.46
CA LEU A 238 -3.69 -17.11 41.03
C LEU A 238 -3.74 -16.86 42.52
N ILE A 239 -4.84 -16.30 43.00
CA ILE A 239 -5.09 -16.12 44.45
C ILE A 239 -6.03 -17.25 44.89
N ILE A 240 -5.51 -18.11 45.79
CA ILE A 240 -6.31 -19.15 46.43
C ILE A 240 -6.66 -18.64 47.83
N PHE A 241 -7.94 -18.54 48.13
CA PHE A 241 -8.41 -18.10 49.46
C PHE A 241 -9.52 -19.05 49.93
N ASP A 242 -9.66 -19.19 51.21
CA ASP A 242 -10.79 -19.85 51.84
C ASP A 242 -11.65 -18.84 52.62
N SER A 243 -12.83 -19.29 53.06
CA SER A 243 -13.83 -18.45 53.75
C SER A 243 -13.37 -17.97 55.13
N SER A 244 -12.23 -18.44 55.63
CA SER A 244 -11.66 -18.01 56.91
C SER A 244 -10.75 -16.77 56.77
N MET A 245 -10.30 -16.44 55.53
CA MET A 245 -9.54 -15.22 55.25
C MET A 245 -10.50 -14.03 55.09
N LYS A 246 -10.74 -13.34 56.19
CA LYS A 246 -11.43 -12.05 56.13
C LYS A 246 -10.45 -10.98 55.67
N SER A 247 -10.89 -10.17 54.66
CA SER A 247 -10.19 -8.95 54.29
C SER A 247 -10.07 -8.03 55.51
N GLU A 248 -8.90 -7.68 55.94
CA GLU A 248 -8.65 -6.47 56.70
C GLU A 248 -8.74 -5.24 55.79
#